data_96c93223f4e34f89b871441dc67e9be6
#
_entry.id   96c93223f4e34f89b871441dc67e9be6
#
_cell.length_a   1.000
_cell.length_b   1.000
_cell.length_c   1.000
_cell.angle_alpha   90.00
_cell.angle_beta   90.00
_cell.angle_gamma   90.00
#
_symmetry.space_group_name_H-M   'P 1'
#
loop_
_entity.id
_entity.type
_entity.pdbx_description
1 polymer ?
#
loop_
_entity_poly.entity_id
_entity_poly.type
_entity_poly.pdbx_seq_one_letter_code
_entity_poly.pdbx_strand_id
1 'polypeptide(L)'
;MTSIDKNWVRRTGGVATLISGCGLALLLAVTLTGCDAESDGPNGYDPNLRYSLRQDAIVLQTPNITPTGPAPLGQLDESITALANSPGGKILEPKSLGVDQLDQLKQSLDTLFGTPASPNLLPGLEYTAEQFAFGSRVYRKQCVQCHGLEGNGRGLTGLTIYPHPRDFRQGLFKTALGSAKPTVGTLKRVIRRGVGAMQPYDLLPEAEVDAVIGYVIHLSVRGEVEFDAMKQMLDESSDSDVTTACHEQVLKLSRQWATARDVPPASNVPGDWTDPAYQESVRRGHEQFAGSQAASCISCHVDYGRTERYQYDAWGTVVRVPDLTKGEFRWARDPALMNAVIRHGIPASRMPGNPLLTEQQLSDLANFVREVSQPARLPADVRDQVYRSK
;
A
#
# COMPACT_ATOMS: atom_id res chain seq x y z
N MET A 1 -56.59 18.31 -9.43
CA MET A 1 -56.97 18.68 -10.79
C MET A 1 -55.88 18.13 -11.67
N THR A 2 -55.97 17.21 -12.47
CA THR A 2 -56.80 16.31 -13.27
C THR A 2 -55.83 15.23 -13.73
N SER A 3 -55.94 13.95 -13.41
CA SER A 3 -56.84 12.89 -13.87
C SER A 3 -56.76 12.62 -15.37
N ILE A 4 -56.81 11.31 -15.66
CA ILE A 4 -57.22 10.68 -16.96
C ILE A 4 -56.03 10.10 -17.75
N ASP A 5 -56.04 8.88 -18.29
CA ASP A 5 -57.03 7.77 -18.25
C ASP A 5 -56.35 6.48 -18.71
N LYS A 6 -56.95 5.38 -18.30
CA LYS A 6 -56.65 4.01 -18.71
C LYS A 6 -57.42 3.64 -19.97
N ASN A 7 -57.00 2.58 -20.56
CA ASN A 7 -57.68 1.72 -21.52
C ASN A 7 -57.42 1.91 -23.01
N TRP A 8 -56.89 0.87 -23.62
CA TRP A 8 -57.53 0.31 -24.82
C TRP A 8 -57.39 -1.21 -24.83
N VAL A 9 -58.57 -1.81 -25.06
CA VAL A 9 -58.89 -3.24 -24.99
C VAL A 9 -59.04 -3.78 -26.42
N ARG A 10 -58.57 -5.00 -26.64
CA ARG A 10 -58.98 -6.09 -27.51
C ARG A 10 -59.80 -5.78 -28.78
N ARG A 11 -59.40 -6.47 -29.86
CA ARG A 11 -60.24 -7.28 -30.76
C ARG A 11 -59.33 -8.11 -31.68
N THR A 12 -59.31 -9.42 -31.56
CA THR A 12 -60.09 -10.52 -32.14
C THR A 12 -60.01 -10.67 -33.67
N GLY A 13 -59.48 -11.80 -34.07
CA GLY A 13 -60.21 -12.71 -34.93
C GLY A 13 -59.65 -13.02 -36.29
N GLY A 14 -59.42 -14.28 -36.57
CA GLY A 14 -59.59 -14.75 -37.92
C GLY A 14 -58.58 -15.80 -38.43
N VAL A 15 -58.83 -17.05 -38.13
CA VAL A 15 -58.95 -18.24 -39.01
C VAL A 15 -57.76 -18.59 -39.95
N ALA A 16 -57.19 -19.72 -39.62
CA ALA A 16 -56.63 -20.86 -40.33
C ALA A 16 -56.46 -20.84 -41.86
N THR A 17 -55.30 -21.29 -42.30
CA THR A 17 -55.22 -22.29 -43.42
C THR A 17 -53.92 -23.09 -43.27
N LEU A 18 -54.06 -24.42 -43.25
CA LEU A 18 -53.00 -25.42 -43.30
C LEU A 18 -52.24 -25.37 -44.61
N ILE A 19 -50.94 -25.35 -44.57
CA ILE A 19 -50.10 -25.93 -45.64
C ILE A 19 -48.98 -26.73 -44.98
N SER A 20 -49.02 -28.04 -45.26
CA SER A 20 -48.04 -29.05 -44.94
C SER A 20 -46.75 -28.79 -45.69
N GLY A 21 -45.65 -28.71 -44.97
CA GLY A 21 -44.33 -28.62 -45.56
C GLY A 21 -43.28 -29.16 -44.57
N CYS A 22 -42.79 -30.36 -44.82
CA CYS A 22 -41.64 -30.93 -44.12
C CYS A 22 -40.44 -30.00 -44.22
N GLY A 23 -40.13 -29.31 -43.14
CA GLY A 23 -38.90 -28.55 -42.96
C GLY A 23 -38.20 -29.06 -41.72
N LEU A 24 -37.09 -29.73 -41.94
CA LEU A 24 -36.15 -30.21 -40.89
C LEU A 24 -35.70 -29.02 -40.05
N ALA A 25 -36.32 -28.82 -38.90
CA ALA A 25 -35.86 -27.83 -37.91
C ALA A 25 -34.59 -28.38 -37.23
N LEU A 26 -33.44 -27.93 -37.73
CA LEU A 26 -32.16 -28.05 -37.01
C LEU A 26 -32.23 -27.18 -35.77
N LEU A 27 -32.63 -27.74 -34.64
CA LEU A 27 -32.47 -27.14 -33.34
C LEU A 27 -30.96 -27.06 -33.09
N LEU A 28 -30.36 -25.92 -33.40
CA LEU A 28 -29.07 -25.55 -32.81
C LEU A 28 -29.30 -25.35 -31.30
N ALA A 29 -29.11 -26.41 -30.55
CA ALA A 29 -28.88 -26.29 -29.12
C ALA A 29 -27.53 -25.54 -28.94
N VAL A 30 -27.56 -24.24 -28.90
CA VAL A 30 -26.45 -23.47 -28.32
C VAL A 30 -26.42 -23.86 -26.84
N THR A 31 -25.67 -24.91 -26.54
CA THR A 31 -25.23 -25.13 -25.18
C THR A 31 -24.37 -23.92 -24.84
N LEU A 32 -24.96 -22.98 -24.12
CA LEU A 32 -24.20 -22.05 -23.32
C LEU A 32 -23.44 -22.92 -22.32
N THR A 33 -22.30 -23.42 -22.74
CA THR A 33 -21.25 -23.82 -21.80
C THR A 33 -20.90 -22.52 -21.07
N GLY A 34 -21.60 -22.27 -19.98
CA GLY A 34 -21.13 -21.34 -18.99
C GLY A 34 -19.68 -21.71 -18.71
N CYS A 35 -18.81 -20.73 -18.55
CA CYS A 35 -17.45 -20.97 -18.05
C CYS A 35 -17.55 -21.94 -16.89
N ASP A 36 -17.19 -23.19 -17.11
CA ASP A 36 -17.24 -24.22 -16.08
C ASP A 36 -16.33 -23.77 -14.94
N ALA A 37 -16.94 -23.47 -13.80
CA ALA A 37 -16.26 -23.14 -12.55
C ALA A 37 -15.46 -24.33 -11.99
N GLU A 38 -15.34 -25.44 -12.75
CA GLU A 38 -14.67 -26.67 -12.34
C GLU A 38 -13.15 -26.68 -12.55
N SER A 39 -12.55 -25.68 -13.21
CA SER A 39 -11.09 -25.60 -13.39
C SER A 39 -10.37 -24.88 -12.25
N ASP A 40 -11.10 -24.17 -11.40
CA ASP A 40 -10.49 -23.45 -10.29
C ASP A 40 -10.30 -24.42 -9.10
N GLY A 41 -9.05 -24.67 -8.77
CA GLY A 41 -8.65 -25.42 -7.59
C GLY A 41 -9.07 -24.77 -6.27
N PRO A 42 -8.62 -25.28 -5.12
CA PRO A 42 -8.90 -24.72 -3.82
C PRO A 42 -8.61 -23.21 -3.80
N ASN A 43 -9.51 -22.43 -3.23
CA ASN A 43 -9.40 -20.97 -3.16
C ASN A 43 -9.53 -20.22 -4.49
N GLY A 44 -10.01 -20.89 -5.56
CA GLY A 44 -10.23 -20.31 -6.88
C GLY A 44 -8.94 -20.01 -7.65
N TYR A 45 -7.85 -20.63 -7.28
CA TYR A 45 -6.59 -20.66 -8.03
C TYR A 45 -6.38 -22.02 -8.72
N ASP A 46 -5.69 -22.01 -9.83
CA ASP A 46 -5.17 -23.25 -10.41
C ASP A 46 -4.31 -23.98 -9.36
N PRO A 47 -4.57 -25.28 -9.06
CA PRO A 47 -3.79 -26.05 -8.10
C PRO A 47 -2.29 -26.11 -8.42
N ASN A 48 -1.94 -25.96 -9.69
CA ASN A 48 -0.56 -25.95 -10.17
C ASN A 48 0.10 -24.57 -10.13
N LEU A 49 -0.66 -23.52 -9.84
CA LEU A 49 -0.12 -22.16 -9.74
C LEU A 49 0.90 -22.09 -8.61
N ARG A 50 2.05 -21.53 -8.89
CA ARG A 50 3.12 -21.29 -7.93
C ARG A 50 3.45 -19.81 -7.89
N TYR A 51 3.99 -19.36 -6.75
CA TYR A 51 4.60 -18.03 -6.69
C TYR A 51 5.85 -18.01 -7.57
N SER A 52 5.97 -16.97 -8.38
CA SER A 52 7.17 -16.72 -9.15
C SER A 52 8.28 -16.18 -8.25
N LEU A 53 9.53 -16.45 -8.59
CA LEU A 53 10.63 -15.69 -8.04
C LEU A 53 10.63 -14.27 -8.62
N ARG A 54 11.11 -13.35 -7.83
CA ARG A 54 11.31 -11.97 -8.22
C ARG A 54 12.28 -11.86 -9.40
N GLN A 55 11.88 -11.13 -10.43
CA GLN A 55 12.70 -10.85 -11.60
C GLN A 55 13.01 -9.35 -11.76
N ASP A 56 12.24 -8.52 -11.11
CA ASP A 56 12.41 -7.08 -11.12
C ASP A 56 13.58 -6.65 -10.22
N ALA A 57 14.32 -5.64 -10.68
CA ALA A 57 15.42 -5.08 -9.91
C ALA A 57 14.93 -4.47 -8.59
N ILE A 58 15.72 -4.61 -7.55
CA ILE A 58 15.43 -4.12 -6.21
C ILE A 58 16.32 -2.92 -5.92
N VAL A 59 15.72 -1.80 -5.55
CA VAL A 59 16.47 -0.63 -5.12
C VAL A 59 17.03 -0.88 -3.73
N LEU A 60 18.35 -0.97 -3.63
CA LEU A 60 19.08 -1.08 -2.36
C LEU A 60 19.40 0.30 -1.78
N GLN A 61 19.68 1.24 -2.68
CA GLN A 61 20.00 2.62 -2.32
C GLN A 61 19.50 3.57 -3.38
N THR A 62 18.65 4.51 -2.99
CA THR A 62 18.23 5.60 -3.86
C THR A 62 19.26 6.73 -3.85
N PRO A 63 19.68 7.24 -5.02
CA PRO A 63 20.58 8.37 -5.09
C PRO A 63 19.94 9.64 -4.51
N ASN A 64 20.78 10.59 -4.09
CA ASN A 64 20.30 11.88 -3.60
C ASN A 64 20.03 12.85 -4.77
N ILE A 65 19.13 12.46 -5.66
CA ILE A 65 18.66 13.28 -6.78
C ILE A 65 17.18 13.62 -6.60
N THR A 66 16.78 14.76 -7.14
CA THR A 66 15.38 15.20 -7.11
C THR A 66 14.75 14.95 -8.48
N PRO A 67 13.68 14.13 -8.56
CA PRO A 67 12.95 13.97 -9.82
C PRO A 67 12.33 15.29 -10.27
N THR A 68 12.26 15.52 -11.57
CA THR A 68 11.66 16.73 -12.15
C THR A 68 10.14 16.68 -12.25
N GLY A 69 9.54 15.49 -12.04
CA GLY A 69 8.10 15.28 -12.12
C GLY A 69 7.73 13.85 -11.75
N PRO A 70 6.45 13.50 -11.83
CA PRO A 70 6.00 12.11 -11.64
C PRO A 70 6.58 11.21 -12.74
N ALA A 71 6.93 9.97 -12.37
CA ALA A 71 7.30 8.97 -13.37
C ALA A 71 6.11 8.69 -14.28
N PRO A 72 6.32 8.52 -15.60
CA PRO A 72 5.26 8.10 -16.50
C PRO A 72 4.65 6.77 -16.06
N LEU A 73 3.33 6.65 -16.18
CA LEU A 73 2.64 5.40 -15.88
C LEU A 73 3.17 4.27 -16.77
N GLY A 74 3.36 3.09 -16.18
CA GLY A 74 3.86 1.93 -16.90
C GLY A 74 5.38 1.83 -17.04
N GLN A 75 6.14 2.85 -16.66
CA GLN A 75 7.61 2.91 -16.82
C GLN A 75 8.38 2.73 -15.50
N LEU A 76 7.81 1.98 -14.54
CA LEU A 76 8.44 1.79 -13.23
C LEU A 76 9.83 1.13 -13.33
N ASP A 77 9.98 0.11 -14.16
CA ASP A 77 11.26 -0.61 -14.29
C ASP A 77 12.36 0.23 -14.96
N GLU A 78 11.99 1.03 -15.95
CA GLU A 78 12.91 1.99 -16.59
C GLU A 78 13.37 3.04 -15.58
N SER A 79 12.46 3.52 -14.74
CA SER A 79 12.77 4.48 -13.68
C SER A 79 13.74 3.89 -12.64
N ILE A 80 13.54 2.63 -12.24
CA ILE A 80 14.43 1.92 -11.30
C ILE A 80 15.81 1.71 -11.92
N THR A 81 15.89 1.30 -13.19
CA THR A 81 17.16 1.13 -13.91
C THR A 81 17.90 2.46 -14.06
N ALA A 82 17.19 3.55 -14.33
CA ALA A 82 17.79 4.89 -14.38
C ALA A 82 18.35 5.32 -13.02
N LEU A 83 17.69 4.96 -11.92
CA LEU A 83 18.20 5.19 -10.56
C LEU A 83 19.51 4.46 -10.29
N ALA A 84 19.64 3.21 -10.75
CA ALA A 84 20.86 2.43 -10.60
C ALA A 84 22.08 3.08 -11.27
N ASN A 85 21.86 3.69 -12.42
CA ASN A 85 22.89 4.37 -13.19
C ASN A 85 23.22 5.79 -12.68
N SER A 86 22.49 6.25 -11.65
CA SER A 86 22.72 7.57 -11.05
C SER A 86 23.80 7.49 -9.97
N PRO A 87 24.64 8.53 -9.78
CA PRO A 87 25.65 8.55 -8.72
C PRO A 87 25.05 8.27 -7.34
N GLY A 88 25.54 7.23 -6.66
CA GLY A 88 25.05 6.80 -5.36
C GLY A 88 23.78 5.93 -5.40
N GLY A 89 23.28 5.57 -6.57
CA GLY A 89 22.25 4.56 -6.74
C GLY A 89 22.84 3.14 -6.64
N LYS A 90 22.08 2.22 -6.04
CA LYS A 90 22.44 0.79 -6.00
C LYS A 90 21.19 -0.06 -6.15
N ILE A 91 21.24 -1.02 -7.06
CA ILE A 91 20.19 -2.03 -7.22
C ILE A 91 20.77 -3.44 -7.07
N LEU A 92 19.87 -4.38 -6.83
CA LEU A 92 20.12 -5.82 -6.92
C LEU A 92 19.35 -6.33 -8.13
N GLU A 93 20.08 -7.01 -9.05
CA GLU A 93 19.51 -7.65 -10.23
C GLU A 93 19.35 -9.15 -9.97
N PRO A 94 18.14 -9.70 -9.76
CA PRO A 94 17.95 -11.14 -9.52
C PRO A 94 18.51 -12.02 -10.64
N LYS A 95 18.54 -11.48 -11.86
CA LYS A 95 19.08 -12.20 -13.05
C LYS A 95 20.59 -12.45 -13.00
N SER A 96 21.31 -11.79 -12.08
CA SER A 96 22.76 -12.02 -11.89
C SER A 96 23.06 -13.27 -11.07
N LEU A 97 22.06 -13.88 -10.45
CA LEU A 97 22.21 -15.12 -9.69
C LEU A 97 22.25 -16.35 -10.60
N GLY A 98 23.01 -17.36 -10.19
CA GLY A 98 23.11 -18.63 -10.91
C GLY A 98 21.79 -19.41 -10.90
N VAL A 99 21.55 -20.19 -11.93
CA VAL A 99 20.30 -20.98 -12.07
C VAL A 99 20.14 -21.96 -10.89
N ASP A 100 21.19 -22.66 -10.48
CA ASP A 100 21.14 -23.59 -9.35
C ASP A 100 20.78 -22.90 -8.03
N GLN A 101 21.29 -21.67 -7.80
CA GLN A 101 20.97 -20.87 -6.64
C GLN A 101 19.49 -20.45 -6.64
N LEU A 102 18.98 -20.04 -7.80
CA LEU A 102 17.56 -19.67 -7.95
C LEU A 102 16.63 -20.86 -7.76
N ASP A 103 17.01 -22.05 -8.28
CA ASP A 103 16.22 -23.29 -8.11
C ASP A 103 16.18 -23.72 -6.64
N GLN A 104 17.30 -23.66 -5.93
CA GLN A 104 17.37 -23.96 -4.50
C GLN A 104 16.54 -22.98 -3.67
N LEU A 105 16.62 -21.69 -3.97
CA LEU A 105 15.80 -20.66 -3.34
C LEU A 105 14.32 -20.92 -3.57
N LYS A 106 13.94 -21.20 -4.82
CA LYS A 106 12.56 -21.48 -5.18
C LYS A 106 12.02 -22.67 -4.41
N GLN A 107 12.77 -23.77 -4.33
CA GLN A 107 12.38 -24.97 -3.60
C GLN A 107 12.20 -24.67 -2.10
N SER A 108 13.11 -23.91 -1.50
CA SER A 108 13.02 -23.50 -0.10
C SER A 108 11.78 -22.65 0.16
N LEU A 109 11.48 -21.67 -0.71
CA LEU A 109 10.29 -20.83 -0.59
C LEU A 109 8.99 -21.61 -0.81
N ASP A 110 8.93 -22.50 -1.79
CA ASP A 110 7.74 -23.34 -2.03
C ASP A 110 7.47 -24.26 -0.83
N THR A 111 8.53 -24.81 -0.20
CA THR A 111 8.39 -25.62 1.02
C THR A 111 7.89 -24.81 2.21
N LEU A 112 8.41 -23.59 2.41
CA LEU A 112 8.06 -22.75 3.55
C LEU A 112 6.68 -22.11 3.42
N PHE A 113 6.35 -21.63 2.23
CA PHE A 113 5.17 -20.78 2.02
C PHE A 113 4.01 -21.47 1.30
N GLY A 114 4.23 -22.65 0.73
CA GLY A 114 3.21 -23.35 -0.05
C GLY A 114 2.90 -22.65 -1.38
N THR A 115 1.64 -22.64 -1.75
CA THR A 115 1.15 -22.10 -3.02
C THR A 115 0.03 -21.08 -2.81
N PRO A 116 -0.33 -20.27 -3.82
CA PRO A 116 -1.51 -19.40 -3.72
C PRO A 116 -2.79 -20.15 -3.39
N ALA A 117 -2.97 -21.37 -3.92
CA ALA A 117 -4.13 -22.21 -3.64
C ALA A 117 -4.09 -22.83 -2.23
N SER A 118 -2.90 -23.07 -1.68
CA SER A 118 -2.68 -23.70 -0.37
C SER A 118 -1.50 -23.05 0.33
N PRO A 119 -1.68 -21.84 0.89
CA PRO A 119 -0.61 -21.15 1.59
C PRO A 119 -0.34 -21.80 2.96
N ASN A 120 0.95 -21.98 3.29
CA ASN A 120 1.36 -22.50 4.58
C ASN A 120 1.22 -21.47 5.69
N LEU A 121 0.96 -21.94 6.92
CA LEU A 121 0.93 -21.08 8.11
C LEU A 121 2.33 -20.55 8.41
N LEU A 122 2.38 -19.31 8.86
CA LEU A 122 3.59 -18.72 9.40
C LEU A 122 3.67 -18.95 10.91
N PRO A 123 4.84 -19.37 11.44
CA PRO A 123 5.02 -19.63 12.85
C PRO A 123 4.84 -18.35 13.69
N GLY A 124 4.16 -18.46 14.84
CA GLY A 124 3.99 -17.35 15.77
C GLY A 124 2.96 -16.29 15.39
N LEU A 125 2.21 -16.50 14.33
CA LEU A 125 1.04 -15.70 13.99
C LEU A 125 -0.24 -16.42 14.40
N GLU A 126 -1.21 -15.67 14.93
CA GLU A 126 -2.47 -16.22 15.43
C GLU A 126 -3.52 -16.38 14.30
N TYR A 127 -3.22 -17.25 13.32
CA TYR A 127 -4.13 -17.61 12.23
C TYR A 127 -4.25 -19.12 12.10
N THR A 128 -5.42 -19.61 11.67
CA THR A 128 -5.62 -21.02 11.29
C THR A 128 -5.35 -21.23 9.81
N ALA A 129 -5.15 -22.49 9.39
CA ALA A 129 -4.99 -22.85 7.98
C ALA A 129 -6.21 -22.43 7.14
N GLU A 130 -7.41 -22.55 7.70
CA GLU A 130 -8.64 -22.14 7.05
C GLU A 130 -8.71 -20.63 6.86
N GLN A 131 -8.26 -19.84 7.84
CA GLN A 131 -8.19 -18.39 7.74
C GLN A 131 -7.19 -17.95 6.66
N PHE A 132 -6.02 -18.60 6.55
CA PHE A 132 -5.05 -18.33 5.49
C PHE A 132 -5.62 -18.66 4.11
N ALA A 133 -6.23 -19.83 3.96
CA ALA A 133 -6.89 -20.24 2.74
C ALA A 133 -8.04 -19.29 2.37
N PHE A 134 -8.81 -18.84 3.36
CA PHE A 134 -9.86 -17.85 3.14
C PHE A 134 -9.30 -16.49 2.75
N GLY A 135 -8.22 -16.03 3.40
CA GLY A 135 -7.52 -14.79 3.08
C GLY A 135 -6.98 -14.78 1.66
N SER A 136 -6.43 -15.90 1.20
CA SER A 136 -5.98 -16.08 -0.18
C SER A 136 -7.14 -15.91 -1.19
N ARG A 137 -8.32 -16.51 -0.91
CA ARG A 137 -9.53 -16.32 -1.75
C ARG A 137 -9.98 -14.87 -1.82
N VAL A 138 -10.02 -14.19 -0.66
CA VAL A 138 -10.40 -12.78 -0.59
C VAL A 138 -9.40 -11.91 -1.37
N TYR A 139 -8.10 -12.19 -1.20
CA TYR A 139 -7.03 -11.48 -1.91
C TYR A 139 -7.17 -11.62 -3.43
N ARG A 140 -7.44 -12.84 -3.92
CA ARG A 140 -7.67 -13.11 -5.34
C ARG A 140 -8.82 -12.26 -5.89
N LYS A 141 -9.91 -12.14 -5.15
CA LYS A 141 -11.11 -11.41 -5.60
C LYS A 141 -10.96 -9.90 -5.54
N GLN A 142 -10.28 -9.38 -4.52
CA GLN A 142 -10.33 -7.96 -4.19
C GLN A 142 -9.01 -7.21 -4.41
N CYS A 143 -7.87 -7.90 -4.36
CA CYS A 143 -6.57 -7.23 -4.21
C CYS A 143 -5.60 -7.48 -5.36
N VAL A 144 -5.64 -8.70 -5.94
CA VAL A 144 -4.66 -9.16 -6.94
C VAL A 144 -4.57 -8.26 -8.16
N GLN A 145 -5.68 -7.67 -8.59
CA GLN A 145 -5.71 -6.79 -9.79
C GLN A 145 -4.73 -5.62 -9.69
N CYS A 146 -4.56 -5.09 -8.48
CA CYS A 146 -3.65 -3.97 -8.23
C CYS A 146 -2.32 -4.45 -7.64
N HIS A 147 -2.39 -5.37 -6.66
CA HIS A 147 -1.21 -5.77 -5.88
C HIS A 147 -0.42 -6.95 -6.46
N GLY A 148 -0.93 -7.62 -7.50
CA GLY A 148 -0.27 -8.78 -8.12
C GLY A 148 -0.35 -10.05 -7.27
N LEU A 149 -0.01 -11.19 -7.86
CA LEU A 149 -0.12 -12.50 -7.20
C LEU A 149 0.83 -12.63 -6.00
N GLU A 150 2.05 -12.16 -6.15
CA GLU A 150 3.10 -12.16 -5.11
C GLU A 150 3.08 -10.92 -4.22
N GLY A 151 2.11 -10.03 -4.39
CA GLY A 151 2.08 -8.75 -3.67
C GLY A 151 3.10 -7.73 -4.15
N ASN A 152 3.49 -7.81 -5.43
CA ASN A 152 4.53 -6.99 -6.06
C ASN A 152 4.06 -5.58 -6.49
N GLY A 153 2.79 -5.24 -6.30
CA GLY A 153 2.22 -3.97 -6.75
C GLY A 153 2.01 -3.88 -8.27
N ARG A 154 2.27 -4.95 -9.02
CA ARG A 154 2.26 -5.01 -10.49
C ARG A 154 1.09 -5.82 -11.05
N GLY A 155 -0.05 -5.80 -10.34
CA GLY A 155 -1.28 -6.38 -10.88
C GLY A 155 -1.71 -5.68 -12.16
N LEU A 156 -2.62 -6.28 -12.90
CA LEU A 156 -3.04 -5.83 -14.24
C LEU A 156 -3.38 -4.33 -14.31
N THR A 157 -4.03 -3.80 -13.29
CA THR A 157 -4.38 -2.38 -13.19
C THR A 157 -3.35 -1.58 -12.37
N GLY A 158 -2.45 -2.24 -11.66
CA GLY A 158 -1.49 -1.60 -10.75
C GLY A 158 -0.53 -0.64 -11.46
N LEU A 159 -0.12 -0.99 -12.69
CA LEU A 159 0.81 -0.18 -13.48
C LEU A 159 0.18 1.11 -14.01
N THR A 160 -1.15 1.20 -14.06
CA THR A 160 -1.89 2.37 -14.57
C THR A 160 -2.39 3.29 -13.46
N ILE A 161 -2.10 2.98 -12.20
CA ILE A 161 -2.58 3.71 -11.02
C ILE A 161 -1.45 4.52 -10.39
N TYR A 162 -1.73 5.76 -10.01
CA TYR A 162 -0.80 6.61 -9.26
C TYR A 162 -1.48 7.18 -8.00
N PRO A 163 -0.85 7.10 -6.82
CA PRO A 163 0.42 6.38 -6.52
C PRO A 163 0.32 4.87 -6.77
N HIS A 164 1.43 4.25 -7.18
CA HIS A 164 1.48 2.82 -7.43
C HIS A 164 1.05 2.00 -6.20
N PRO A 165 0.37 0.86 -6.40
CA PRO A 165 0.05 -0.07 -5.33
C PRO A 165 1.33 -0.50 -4.60
N ARG A 166 1.20 -0.75 -3.29
CA ARG A 166 2.34 -1.14 -2.47
C ARG A 166 2.88 -2.49 -2.90
N ASP A 167 4.19 -2.56 -3.14
CA ASP A 167 4.94 -3.80 -3.18
C ASP A 167 5.18 -4.26 -1.73
N PHE A 168 4.59 -5.40 -1.36
CA PHE A 168 4.70 -5.96 0.00
C PHE A 168 6.01 -6.73 0.22
N ARG A 169 6.68 -7.15 -0.86
CA ARG A 169 7.81 -8.08 -0.85
C ARG A 169 9.07 -7.55 -0.17
N GLN A 170 9.17 -6.24 0.04
CA GLN A 170 10.27 -5.65 0.81
C GLN A 170 9.91 -5.49 2.30
N GLY A 171 8.73 -5.88 2.72
CA GLY A 171 8.28 -5.75 4.10
C GLY A 171 8.19 -4.34 4.64
N LEU A 172 8.28 -3.35 3.75
CA LEU A 172 8.24 -1.93 4.09
C LEU A 172 6.82 -1.38 4.01
N PHE A 173 6.35 -0.78 5.08
CA PHE A 173 5.02 -0.20 5.17
C PHE A 173 5.10 1.23 5.69
N LYS A 174 4.59 2.19 4.93
CA LYS A 174 4.55 3.61 5.35
C LYS A 174 3.72 3.84 6.63
N THR A 175 2.96 2.84 7.03
CA THR A 175 2.11 2.85 8.24
C THR A 175 2.77 2.27 9.48
N ALA A 176 3.95 1.69 9.38
CA ALA A 176 4.70 1.12 10.49
C ALA A 176 5.43 2.21 11.30
N LEU A 177 4.70 3.21 11.80
CA LEU A 177 5.25 4.36 12.50
C LEU A 177 5.84 3.94 13.85
N GLY A 178 7.16 4.09 14.00
CA GLY A 178 7.86 3.73 15.25
C GLY A 178 7.94 2.23 15.54
N SER A 179 7.58 1.38 14.58
CA SER A 179 7.64 -0.08 14.68
C SER A 179 8.27 -0.68 13.42
N ALA A 180 8.78 -1.91 13.51
CA ALA A 180 9.30 -2.62 12.35
C ALA A 180 8.20 -3.00 11.35
N LYS A 181 7.00 -3.32 11.86
CA LYS A 181 5.83 -3.72 11.09
C LYS A 181 4.58 -2.96 11.57
N PRO A 182 3.58 -2.74 10.69
CA PRO A 182 2.30 -2.21 11.13
C PRO A 182 1.53 -3.27 11.93
N THR A 183 0.67 -2.84 12.84
CA THR A 183 -0.26 -3.75 13.52
C THR A 183 -1.38 -4.21 12.59
N VAL A 184 -2.02 -5.34 12.93
CA VAL A 184 -3.26 -5.80 12.26
C VAL A 184 -4.31 -4.69 12.28
N GLY A 185 -4.49 -3.98 13.41
CA GLY A 185 -5.42 -2.85 13.53
C GLY A 185 -5.12 -1.70 12.57
N THR A 186 -3.83 -1.41 12.36
CA THR A 186 -3.39 -0.39 11.38
C THR A 186 -3.69 -0.84 9.94
N LEU A 187 -3.39 -2.10 9.59
CA LEU A 187 -3.72 -2.64 8.26
C LEU A 187 -5.23 -2.66 8.00
N LYS A 188 -6.02 -3.07 9.01
CA LYS A 188 -7.49 -3.05 8.96
C LYS A 188 -8.01 -1.65 8.64
N ARG A 189 -7.49 -0.62 9.32
CA ARG A 189 -7.84 0.78 9.09
C ARG A 189 -7.53 1.23 7.66
N VAL A 190 -6.36 0.82 7.12
CA VAL A 190 -5.96 1.11 5.74
C VAL A 190 -6.93 0.47 4.74
N ILE A 191 -7.25 -0.81 4.91
CA ILE A 191 -8.17 -1.52 4.02
C ILE A 191 -9.57 -0.91 4.09
N ARG A 192 -10.09 -0.64 5.29
CA ARG A 192 -11.43 -0.06 5.48
C ARG A 192 -11.59 1.32 4.89
N ARG A 193 -10.57 2.19 5.02
CA ARG A 193 -10.65 3.60 4.61
C ARG A 193 -10.07 3.88 3.24
N GLY A 194 -9.29 2.95 2.69
CA GLY A 194 -8.48 3.20 1.52
C GLY A 194 -7.37 4.21 1.79
N VAL A 195 -6.47 4.38 0.85
CA VAL A 195 -5.36 5.33 0.91
C VAL A 195 -4.89 5.72 -0.48
N GLY A 196 -4.89 7.00 -0.80
CA GLY A 196 -4.50 7.50 -2.11
C GLY A 196 -5.40 6.93 -3.20
N ALA A 197 -4.86 6.16 -4.15
CA ALA A 197 -5.62 5.50 -5.21
C ALA A 197 -6.27 4.18 -4.77
N MET A 198 -5.94 3.66 -3.58
CA MET A 198 -6.59 2.48 -3.03
C MET A 198 -7.99 2.83 -2.54
N GLN A 199 -9.00 2.23 -3.13
CA GLN A 199 -10.40 2.42 -2.73
C GLN A 199 -10.66 1.89 -1.31
N PRO A 200 -11.68 2.42 -0.61
CA PRO A 200 -12.12 1.85 0.68
C PRO A 200 -12.86 0.52 0.47
N TYR A 201 -12.61 -0.41 1.39
CA TYR A 201 -13.29 -1.71 1.49
C TYR A 201 -14.10 -1.77 2.79
N ASP A 202 -14.87 -0.72 3.06
CA ASP A 202 -15.67 -0.56 4.28
C ASP A 202 -16.83 -1.56 4.39
N LEU A 203 -17.33 -2.06 3.27
CA LEU A 203 -18.42 -3.02 3.19
C LEU A 203 -17.99 -4.50 3.27
N LEU A 204 -16.68 -4.81 3.21
CA LEU A 204 -16.23 -6.19 3.37
C LEU A 204 -16.58 -6.73 4.78
N PRO A 205 -17.07 -7.98 4.90
CA PRO A 205 -17.24 -8.62 6.18
C PRO A 205 -15.96 -8.60 7.02
N GLU A 206 -16.10 -8.51 8.35
CA GLU A 206 -14.94 -8.44 9.25
C GLU A 206 -14.02 -9.65 9.10
N ALA A 207 -14.60 -10.85 8.99
CA ALA A 207 -13.83 -12.08 8.78
C ALA A 207 -13.02 -12.08 7.48
N GLU A 208 -13.51 -11.44 6.41
CA GLU A 208 -12.77 -11.29 5.15
C GLU A 208 -11.58 -10.34 5.32
N VAL A 209 -11.80 -9.23 6.03
CA VAL A 209 -10.71 -8.27 6.29
C VAL A 209 -9.64 -8.88 7.17
N ASP A 210 -10.00 -9.59 8.23
CA ASP A 210 -9.03 -10.25 9.11
C ASP A 210 -8.25 -11.34 8.37
N ALA A 211 -8.92 -12.15 7.58
CA ALA A 211 -8.29 -13.22 6.81
C ALA A 211 -7.34 -12.66 5.73
N VAL A 212 -7.75 -11.63 4.98
CA VAL A 212 -6.90 -11.05 3.94
C VAL A 212 -5.68 -10.34 4.51
N ILE A 213 -5.76 -9.77 5.70
CA ILE A 213 -4.60 -9.21 6.41
C ILE A 213 -3.56 -10.30 6.68
N GLY A 214 -4.00 -11.46 7.20
CA GLY A 214 -3.11 -12.61 7.39
C GLY A 214 -2.39 -13.00 6.09
N TYR A 215 -3.11 -13.02 4.98
CA TYR A 215 -2.53 -13.34 3.69
C TYR A 215 -1.57 -12.24 3.17
N VAL A 216 -1.86 -10.96 3.38
CA VAL A 216 -0.92 -9.86 3.08
C VAL A 216 0.37 -9.97 3.90
N ILE A 217 0.27 -10.34 5.18
CA ILE A 217 1.43 -10.62 6.03
C ILE A 217 2.23 -11.79 5.45
N HIS A 218 1.56 -12.87 5.03
CA HIS A 218 2.20 -14.03 4.38
C HIS A 218 3.00 -13.61 3.14
N LEU A 219 2.39 -12.85 2.22
CA LEU A 219 3.07 -12.35 1.02
C LEU A 219 4.26 -11.44 1.35
N SER A 220 4.12 -10.61 2.39
CA SER A 220 5.21 -9.74 2.85
C SER A 220 6.38 -10.55 3.40
N VAL A 221 6.12 -11.51 4.30
CA VAL A 221 7.17 -12.35 4.87
C VAL A 221 7.86 -13.17 3.79
N ARG A 222 7.09 -13.77 2.86
CA ARG A 222 7.66 -14.51 1.73
C ARG A 222 8.60 -13.63 0.90
N GLY A 223 8.17 -12.44 0.54
CA GLY A 223 8.97 -11.54 -0.29
C GLY A 223 10.23 -11.03 0.42
N GLU A 224 10.17 -10.80 1.74
CA GLU A 224 11.34 -10.41 2.53
C GLU A 224 12.35 -11.55 2.66
N VAL A 225 11.88 -12.78 2.88
CA VAL A 225 12.76 -13.97 2.90
C VAL A 225 13.45 -14.15 1.55
N GLU A 226 12.70 -14.04 0.45
CA GLU A 226 13.24 -14.09 -0.91
C GLU A 226 14.30 -13.00 -1.14
N PHE A 227 14.01 -11.76 -0.73
CA PHE A 227 14.93 -10.64 -0.88
C PHE A 227 16.21 -10.82 -0.09
N ASP A 228 16.11 -11.20 1.18
CA ASP A 228 17.28 -11.40 2.04
C ASP A 228 18.14 -12.59 1.57
N ALA A 229 17.52 -13.67 1.11
CA ALA A 229 18.23 -14.79 0.53
C ALA A 229 19.00 -14.42 -0.75
N MET A 230 18.35 -13.71 -1.68
CA MET A 230 19.02 -13.21 -2.88
C MET A 230 20.18 -12.28 -2.56
N LYS A 231 20.03 -11.43 -1.55
CA LYS A 231 21.07 -10.53 -1.09
C LYS A 231 22.25 -11.28 -0.50
N GLN A 232 22.02 -12.35 0.26
CA GLN A 232 23.06 -13.21 0.82
C GLN A 232 23.80 -13.99 -0.28
N MET A 233 23.09 -14.47 -1.29
CA MET A 233 23.70 -15.18 -2.44
C MET A 233 24.65 -14.30 -3.27
N LEU A 234 24.43 -12.97 -3.26
CA LEU A 234 25.33 -12.00 -3.91
C LEU A 234 26.52 -11.62 -3.03
N ASP A 235 26.49 -11.95 -1.75
CA ASP A 235 27.60 -11.75 -0.81
C ASP A 235 28.45 -13.01 -0.80
N GLU A 236 29.52 -13.04 -1.60
CA GLU A 236 30.44 -14.18 -1.74
C GLU A 236 31.11 -14.59 -0.40
N SER A 237 30.99 -13.77 0.64
CA SER A 237 31.48 -14.08 1.99
C SER A 237 30.51 -14.91 2.84
N SER A 238 29.31 -15.18 2.36
CA SER A 238 28.27 -15.91 3.09
C SER A 238 28.33 -17.42 2.79
N ASP A 239 28.83 -18.21 3.73
CA ASP A 239 28.83 -19.70 3.69
C ASP A 239 27.49 -20.30 4.16
N SER A 240 26.44 -19.49 4.34
CA SER A 240 25.17 -19.94 4.90
C SER A 240 24.37 -20.79 3.92
N ASP A 241 23.90 -21.96 4.35
CA ASP A 241 22.93 -22.74 3.63
C ASP A 241 21.62 -21.94 3.44
N VAL A 242 21.21 -21.77 2.19
CA VAL A 242 20.03 -20.95 1.81
C VAL A 242 18.77 -21.41 2.53
N THR A 243 18.57 -22.72 2.68
CA THR A 243 17.38 -23.26 3.33
C THR A 243 17.32 -22.90 4.80
N THR A 244 18.45 -23.06 5.51
CA THR A 244 18.58 -22.66 6.92
C THR A 244 18.36 -21.17 7.10
N ALA A 245 18.99 -20.34 6.25
CA ALA A 245 18.83 -18.88 6.29
C ALA A 245 17.38 -18.46 6.07
N CYS A 246 16.67 -19.09 5.13
CA CYS A 246 15.24 -18.82 4.91
C CYS A 246 14.39 -19.16 6.14
N HIS A 247 14.64 -20.28 6.81
CA HIS A 247 13.91 -20.67 8.03
C HIS A 247 14.12 -19.67 9.18
N GLU A 248 15.37 -19.30 9.42
CA GLU A 248 15.70 -18.31 10.48
C GLU A 248 15.05 -16.97 10.20
N GLN A 249 15.04 -16.54 8.94
CA GLN A 249 14.44 -15.27 8.55
C GLN A 249 12.90 -15.29 8.72
N VAL A 250 12.23 -16.40 8.38
CA VAL A 250 10.77 -16.55 8.65
C VAL A 250 10.48 -16.36 10.13
N LEU A 251 11.24 -17.01 11.01
CA LEU A 251 11.03 -16.88 12.47
C LEU A 251 11.25 -15.46 12.97
N LYS A 252 12.28 -14.79 12.46
CA LYS A 252 12.59 -13.39 12.80
C LYS A 252 11.48 -12.45 12.36
N LEU A 253 11.03 -12.55 11.11
CA LEU A 253 10.00 -11.70 10.54
C LEU A 253 8.65 -11.95 11.20
N SER A 254 8.28 -13.20 11.45
CA SER A 254 7.05 -13.55 12.16
C SER A 254 7.00 -12.91 13.54
N ARG A 255 8.14 -12.91 14.30
CA ARG A 255 8.24 -12.20 15.59
C ARG A 255 8.05 -10.70 15.44
N GLN A 256 8.60 -10.08 14.39
CA GLN A 256 8.41 -8.65 14.16
C GLN A 256 6.94 -8.30 13.92
N TRP A 257 6.21 -9.15 13.19
CA TRP A 257 4.77 -8.97 13.00
C TRP A 257 3.97 -9.20 14.29
N ALA A 258 4.29 -10.24 15.05
CA ALA A 258 3.62 -10.55 16.31
C ALA A 258 3.88 -9.49 17.41
N THR A 259 5.01 -8.79 17.35
CA THR A 259 5.38 -7.74 18.32
C THR A 259 5.15 -6.32 17.82
N ALA A 260 4.51 -6.15 16.66
CA ALA A 260 4.14 -4.85 16.14
C ALA A 260 3.24 -4.10 17.14
N ARG A 261 3.47 -2.80 17.28
CA ARG A 261 2.75 -1.96 18.24
C ARG A 261 2.11 -0.77 17.56
N ASP A 262 0.95 -0.41 18.05
CA ASP A 262 0.29 0.82 17.63
C ASP A 262 1.01 2.04 18.18
N VAL A 263 0.83 3.15 17.49
CA VAL A 263 1.29 4.45 17.94
C VAL A 263 0.56 4.80 19.24
N PRO A 264 1.29 5.22 20.29
CA PRO A 264 0.67 5.70 21.51
C PRO A 264 -0.31 6.86 21.21
N PRO A 265 -1.39 6.99 21.98
CA PRO A 265 -2.26 8.14 21.85
C PRO A 265 -1.47 9.44 22.10
N ALA A 266 -1.84 10.51 21.38
CA ALA A 266 -1.21 11.80 21.61
C ALA A 266 -1.48 12.27 23.05
N SER A 267 -0.43 12.69 23.73
CA SER A 267 -0.51 13.22 25.09
C SER A 267 -1.29 14.55 25.15
N ASN A 268 -1.33 15.28 24.04
CA ASN A 268 -2.02 16.56 23.93
C ASN A 268 -3.20 16.47 22.97
N VAL A 269 -4.41 16.51 23.53
CA VAL A 269 -5.63 16.70 22.75
C VAL A 269 -5.58 18.13 22.20
N PRO A 270 -5.94 18.33 20.93
CA PRO A 270 -6.04 19.69 20.38
C PRO A 270 -6.95 20.56 21.23
N GLY A 271 -6.44 21.71 21.66
CA GLY A 271 -7.23 22.73 22.34
C GLY A 271 -8.24 23.40 21.40
N ASP A 272 -9.07 24.21 21.96
CA ASP A 272 -9.92 25.13 21.19
C ASP A 272 -9.00 26.08 20.40
N TRP A 273 -9.19 26.16 19.09
CA TRP A 273 -8.39 27.04 18.23
C TRP A 273 -8.56 28.55 18.59
N THR A 274 -9.60 28.93 19.35
CA THR A 274 -9.80 30.26 19.85
C THR A 274 -9.05 30.55 21.15
N ASP A 275 -8.47 29.52 21.80
CA ASP A 275 -7.68 29.67 23.01
C ASP A 275 -6.34 30.36 22.69
N PRO A 276 -6.01 31.47 23.41
CA PRO A 276 -4.74 32.18 23.24
C PRO A 276 -3.50 31.26 23.43
N ALA A 277 -3.53 30.29 24.33
CA ALA A 277 -2.44 29.36 24.57
C ALA A 277 -2.27 28.41 23.38
N TYR A 278 -3.39 27.99 22.76
CA TYR A 278 -3.35 27.20 21.53
C TYR A 278 -2.80 28.00 20.35
N GLN A 279 -3.25 29.26 20.19
CA GLN A 279 -2.73 30.16 19.16
C GLN A 279 -1.22 30.39 19.29
N GLU A 280 -0.73 30.52 20.53
CA GLU A 280 0.70 30.63 20.79
C GLU A 280 1.47 29.33 20.48
N SER A 281 0.87 28.18 20.74
CA SER A 281 1.41 26.89 20.29
C SER A 281 1.53 26.81 18.76
N VAL A 282 0.52 27.29 18.02
CA VAL A 282 0.56 27.36 16.55
C VAL A 282 1.67 28.30 16.05
N ARG A 283 1.94 29.44 16.71
CA ARG A 283 3.07 30.33 16.37
C ARG A 283 4.40 29.63 16.54
N ARG A 284 4.65 29.03 17.71
CA ARG A 284 5.90 28.28 17.95
C ARG A 284 6.07 27.14 16.97
N GLY A 285 4.98 26.44 16.63
CA GLY A 285 5.00 25.38 15.62
C GLY A 285 5.36 25.91 14.23
N HIS A 286 4.85 27.05 13.84
CA HIS A 286 5.23 27.72 12.59
C HIS A 286 6.71 28.13 12.59
N GLU A 287 7.21 28.73 13.67
CA GLU A 287 8.62 29.11 13.80
C GLU A 287 9.54 27.88 13.66
N GLN A 288 9.19 26.77 14.29
CA GLN A 288 9.93 25.51 14.16
C GLN A 288 9.86 24.95 12.74
N PHE A 289 8.69 25.01 12.10
CA PHE A 289 8.48 24.53 10.74
C PHE A 289 9.30 25.31 9.72
N ALA A 290 9.32 26.64 9.84
CA ALA A 290 10.00 27.58 8.93
C ALA A 290 11.48 27.80 9.29
N GLY A 291 11.88 27.47 10.53
CA GLY A 291 13.22 27.72 11.05
C GLY A 291 14.29 26.82 10.47
N SER A 292 15.54 27.24 10.65
CA SER A 292 16.74 26.46 10.24
C SER A 292 17.23 25.50 11.31
N GLN A 293 16.58 25.47 12.48
CA GLN A 293 16.98 24.62 13.61
C GLN A 293 16.40 23.20 13.46
N ALA A 294 16.95 22.25 14.13
CA ALA A 294 16.72 20.80 14.26
C ALA A 294 15.75 20.07 13.28
N ALA A 295 14.70 20.72 12.78
CA ALA A 295 13.75 20.14 11.83
C ALA A 295 13.37 21.20 10.78
N SER A 296 14.19 21.37 9.74
CA SER A 296 13.87 22.28 8.64
C SER A 296 12.79 21.71 7.73
N CYS A 297 11.53 21.67 8.21
CA CYS A 297 10.38 21.13 7.48
C CYS A 297 10.18 21.86 6.15
N ILE A 298 10.35 23.19 6.16
CA ILE A 298 10.20 24.05 4.98
C ILE A 298 11.19 23.70 3.86
N SER A 299 12.32 23.06 4.17
CA SER A 299 13.31 22.67 3.14
C SER A 299 12.78 21.61 2.18
N CYS A 300 11.89 20.74 2.66
CA CYS A 300 11.21 19.74 1.85
C CYS A 300 9.78 20.19 1.48
N HIS A 301 9.05 20.80 2.44
CA HIS A 301 7.72 21.35 2.23
C HIS A 301 7.82 22.83 1.79
N VAL A 302 8.51 23.07 0.68
CA VAL A 302 8.76 24.43 0.16
C VAL A 302 7.42 25.14 -0.04
N ASP A 303 7.33 26.37 0.46
CA ASP A 303 6.09 27.14 0.45
C ASP A 303 4.92 26.34 1.02
N TYR A 304 5.16 25.65 2.15
CA TYR A 304 4.18 24.76 2.84
C TYR A 304 3.68 23.60 1.96
N GLY A 305 4.45 23.22 0.94
CA GLY A 305 4.14 22.16 -0.02
C GLY A 305 3.38 22.62 -1.26
N ARG A 306 3.09 23.93 -1.41
CA ARG A 306 2.49 24.48 -2.64
C ARG A 306 3.44 24.39 -3.83
N THR A 307 4.73 24.63 -3.61
CA THR A 307 5.76 24.37 -4.63
C THR A 307 5.90 22.88 -4.81
N GLU A 308 5.63 22.39 -6.00
CA GLU A 308 5.73 20.97 -6.31
C GLU A 308 7.17 20.47 -6.14
N ARG A 309 7.33 19.45 -5.33
CA ARG A 309 8.60 18.77 -5.11
C ARG A 309 8.38 17.27 -5.15
N TYR A 310 9.21 16.59 -5.91
CA TYR A 310 9.19 15.15 -6.07
C TYR A 310 10.39 14.51 -5.41
N GLN A 311 10.24 13.28 -4.95
CA GLN A 311 11.30 12.50 -4.30
C GLN A 311 11.14 11.03 -4.67
N TYR A 312 12.23 10.27 -4.63
CA TYR A 312 12.16 8.82 -4.73
C TYR A 312 11.94 8.20 -3.34
N ASP A 313 11.01 7.28 -3.23
CA ASP A 313 10.87 6.45 -2.03
C ASP A 313 11.75 5.19 -2.11
N ALA A 314 11.71 4.33 -1.08
CA ALA A 314 12.58 3.16 -1.00
C ALA A 314 12.32 2.10 -2.09
N TRP A 315 11.19 2.17 -2.77
CA TRP A 315 10.90 1.29 -3.91
C TRP A 315 11.37 1.88 -5.24
N GLY A 316 11.98 3.06 -5.22
CA GLY A 316 12.33 3.78 -6.45
C GLY A 316 11.13 4.46 -7.13
N THR A 317 9.97 4.49 -6.47
CA THR A 317 8.81 5.20 -7.01
C THR A 317 8.90 6.70 -6.71
N VAL A 318 8.49 7.52 -7.67
CA VAL A 318 8.45 8.97 -7.49
C VAL A 318 7.21 9.33 -6.67
N VAL A 319 7.39 10.07 -5.60
CA VAL A 319 6.32 10.57 -4.76
C VAL A 319 6.39 12.08 -4.65
N ARG A 320 5.23 12.73 -4.63
CA ARG A 320 5.12 14.17 -4.43
C ARG A 320 5.09 14.48 -2.94
N VAL A 321 5.83 15.50 -2.53
CA VAL A 321 5.69 16.11 -1.20
C VAL A 321 4.31 16.77 -1.10
N PRO A 322 3.49 16.47 -0.07
CA PRO A 322 2.13 16.97 0.00
C PRO A 322 2.06 18.48 0.21
N ASP A 323 1.06 19.10 -0.41
CA ASP A 323 0.63 20.47 -0.13
C ASP A 323 -0.16 20.48 1.19
N LEU A 324 0.48 20.97 2.25
CA LEU A 324 -0.11 20.99 3.58
C LEU A 324 -1.28 21.98 3.70
N THR A 325 -1.35 22.99 2.81
CA THR A 325 -2.40 23.98 2.82
C THR A 325 -3.75 23.43 2.33
N LYS A 326 -3.75 22.26 1.67
CA LYS A 326 -4.99 21.60 1.24
C LYS A 326 -5.63 20.73 2.31
N GLY A 327 -4.91 20.39 3.40
CA GLY A 327 -5.42 19.54 4.46
C GLY A 327 -5.67 18.09 4.05
N GLU A 328 -5.16 17.66 2.90
CA GLU A 328 -5.26 16.29 2.39
C GLU A 328 -4.17 15.42 3.00
N PHE A 329 -4.24 15.22 4.30
CA PHE A 329 -3.28 14.36 4.99
C PHE A 329 -3.68 12.90 4.85
N ARG A 330 -2.78 12.06 4.34
CA ARG A 330 -3.03 10.61 4.20
C ARG A 330 -3.29 9.93 5.56
N TRP A 331 -2.65 10.43 6.63
CA TRP A 331 -2.62 9.79 7.94
C TRP A 331 -3.10 10.69 9.07
N ALA A 332 -3.07 11.98 8.89
CA ALA A 332 -2.84 12.93 9.96
C ALA A 332 -4.08 13.75 10.39
N ARG A 333 -5.28 13.26 10.15
CA ARG A 333 -6.46 13.86 10.81
C ARG A 333 -6.52 13.50 12.30
N ASP A 334 -5.90 12.38 12.66
CA ASP A 334 -5.74 11.95 14.05
C ASP A 334 -4.48 12.60 14.64
N PRO A 335 -4.58 13.37 15.73
CA PRO A 335 -3.43 14.03 16.38
C PRO A 335 -2.31 13.07 16.78
N ALA A 336 -2.65 11.85 17.23
CA ALA A 336 -1.65 10.85 17.58
C ALA A 336 -0.83 10.40 16.37
N LEU A 337 -1.50 10.18 15.23
CA LEU A 337 -0.83 9.81 14.00
C LEU A 337 0.03 10.97 13.46
N MET A 338 -0.42 12.21 13.59
CA MET A 338 0.39 13.38 13.19
C MET A 338 1.67 13.49 14.03
N ASN A 339 1.56 13.39 15.35
CA ASN A 339 2.71 13.38 16.25
C ASN A 339 3.67 12.24 15.91
N ALA A 340 3.15 11.04 15.65
CA ALA A 340 3.95 9.89 15.28
C ALA A 340 4.66 10.09 13.92
N VAL A 341 3.98 10.65 12.93
CA VAL A 341 4.59 10.97 11.63
C VAL A 341 5.73 11.99 11.79
N ILE A 342 5.56 13.02 12.61
CA ILE A 342 6.60 14.01 12.84
C ILE A 342 7.78 13.40 13.62
N ARG A 343 7.51 12.64 14.68
CA ARG A 343 8.53 12.01 15.53
C ARG A 343 9.33 10.93 14.82
N HIS A 344 8.64 10.00 14.16
CA HIS A 344 9.24 8.79 13.59
C HIS A 344 9.53 8.89 12.09
N GLY A 345 9.03 9.94 11.43
CA GLY A 345 9.03 10.01 9.98
C GLY A 345 8.02 9.05 9.35
N ILE A 346 8.11 8.91 8.05
CA ILE A 346 7.31 7.93 7.29
C ILE A 346 8.25 6.86 6.77
N PRO A 347 8.16 5.61 7.25
CA PRO A 347 9.03 4.53 6.81
C PRO A 347 9.06 4.40 5.29
N ALA A 348 10.23 4.11 4.76
CA ALA A 348 10.46 3.94 3.32
C ALA A 348 10.13 5.19 2.45
N SER A 349 9.92 6.35 3.06
CA SER A 349 9.81 7.64 2.37
C SER A 349 11.05 8.51 2.68
N ARG A 350 11.11 9.68 2.05
CA ARG A 350 12.15 10.68 2.34
C ARG A 350 11.77 11.64 3.49
N MET A 351 10.64 11.42 4.17
CA MET A 351 10.29 12.17 5.35
C MET A 351 11.00 11.56 6.57
N PRO A 352 12.08 12.18 7.08
CA PRO A 352 12.81 11.66 8.23
C PRO A 352 12.02 11.85 9.51
N GLY A 353 12.33 11.04 10.52
CA GLY A 353 11.87 11.28 11.88
C GLY A 353 12.66 12.37 12.57
N ASN A 354 12.05 12.93 13.62
CA ASN A 354 12.64 13.97 14.46
C ASN A 354 12.62 13.50 15.94
N PRO A 355 13.41 12.49 16.30
CA PRO A 355 13.34 11.86 17.62
C PRO A 355 13.81 12.77 18.78
N LEU A 356 14.55 13.83 18.47
CA LEU A 356 15.09 14.78 19.46
C LEU A 356 14.11 15.90 19.84
N LEU A 357 12.96 16.01 19.17
CA LEU A 357 11.94 16.97 19.56
C LEU A 357 11.36 16.63 20.93
N THR A 358 11.25 17.66 21.78
CA THR A 358 10.52 17.55 23.05
C THR A 358 9.03 17.33 22.77
N GLU A 359 8.26 16.86 23.76
CA GLU A 359 6.81 16.69 23.62
C GLU A 359 6.11 18.02 23.29
N GLN A 360 6.59 19.13 23.87
CA GLN A 360 6.05 20.47 23.58
C GLN A 360 6.32 20.87 22.13
N GLN A 361 7.54 20.72 21.64
CA GLN A 361 7.90 21.02 20.26
C GLN A 361 7.11 20.19 19.27
N LEU A 362 6.95 18.90 19.56
CA LEU A 362 6.16 17.99 18.74
C LEU A 362 4.70 18.42 18.66
N SER A 363 4.13 18.79 19.80
CA SER A 363 2.76 19.29 19.91
C SER A 363 2.57 20.60 19.16
N ASP A 364 3.49 21.56 19.32
CA ASP A 364 3.47 22.84 18.65
C ASP A 364 3.50 22.66 17.11
N LEU A 365 4.41 21.83 16.61
CA LEU A 365 4.49 21.49 15.17
C LEU A 365 3.21 20.84 14.66
N ALA A 366 2.67 19.86 15.41
CA ALA A 366 1.44 19.18 15.01
C ALA A 366 0.25 20.12 14.97
N ASN A 367 0.15 21.05 15.95
CA ASN A 367 -0.90 22.08 15.97
C ASN A 367 -0.79 23.01 14.76
N PHE A 368 0.40 23.48 14.43
CA PHE A 368 0.59 24.30 13.23
C PHE A 368 0.25 23.52 11.95
N VAL A 369 0.79 22.33 11.75
CA VAL A 369 0.53 21.54 10.55
C VAL A 369 -0.96 21.21 10.39
N ARG A 370 -1.68 21.01 11.49
CA ARG A 370 -3.11 20.78 11.45
C ARG A 370 -3.90 22.01 11.01
N GLU A 371 -3.51 23.19 11.51
CA GLU A 371 -4.25 24.43 11.23
C GLU A 371 -3.77 25.12 9.93
N VAL A 372 -2.63 24.75 9.35
CA VAL A 372 -2.11 25.37 8.14
C VAL A 372 -3.08 25.32 6.95
N SER A 373 -3.98 24.34 6.91
CA SER A 373 -5.03 24.25 5.87
C SER A 373 -6.28 25.08 6.16
N GLN A 374 -6.32 25.79 7.30
CA GLN A 374 -7.47 26.52 7.79
C GLN A 374 -7.09 27.99 8.09
N PRO A 375 -6.99 28.85 7.07
CA PRO A 375 -6.47 30.23 7.24
C PRO A 375 -7.18 31.04 8.35
N ALA A 376 -8.49 30.81 8.53
CA ALA A 376 -9.27 31.50 9.55
C ALA A 376 -8.91 31.13 11.00
N ARG A 377 -8.24 29.97 11.18
CA ARG A 377 -7.84 29.48 12.50
C ARG A 377 -6.38 29.79 12.86
N LEU A 378 -5.59 30.25 11.89
CA LEU A 378 -4.22 30.68 12.14
C LEU A 378 -4.18 32.03 12.85
N PRO A 379 -3.20 32.26 13.76
CA PRO A 379 -2.84 33.59 14.21
C PRO A 379 -2.64 34.53 13.03
N ALA A 380 -3.04 35.78 13.12
CA ALA A 380 -3.03 36.74 12.01
C ALA A 380 -1.63 36.90 11.39
N ASP A 381 -0.61 36.96 12.23
CA ASP A 381 0.79 37.09 11.85
C ASP A 381 1.29 35.83 11.11
N VAL A 382 0.91 34.65 11.59
CA VAL A 382 1.26 33.36 10.91
C VAL A 382 0.50 33.23 9.59
N ARG A 383 -0.81 33.54 9.58
CA ARG A 383 -1.62 33.50 8.37
C ARG A 383 -1.03 34.41 7.29
N ASP A 384 -0.63 35.60 7.67
CA ASP A 384 -0.04 36.55 6.76
C ASP A 384 1.29 36.07 6.16
N GLN A 385 2.11 35.34 6.92
CA GLN A 385 3.33 34.73 6.42
C GLN A 385 3.05 33.53 5.51
N VAL A 386 2.05 32.71 5.86
CA VAL A 386 1.70 31.49 5.09
C VAL A 386 0.95 31.85 3.81
N TYR A 387 0.03 32.82 3.84
CA TYR A 387 -0.93 33.08 2.76
C TYR A 387 -0.78 34.42 2.06
N ARG A 388 0.13 35.29 2.49
CA ARG A 388 0.43 36.47 1.66
C ARG A 388 1.06 36.01 0.37
N SER A 389 0.29 36.21 -0.66
CA SER A 389 0.69 35.99 -2.05
C SER A 389 2.01 36.68 -2.36
N LYS A 390 2.85 35.97 -3.06
CA LYS A 390 3.91 36.57 -3.82
C LYS A 390 3.34 37.36 -4.98
#